data_adad613f15a3a1eb1e63d0d33abc1820
#
_entry.id   adad613f15a3a1eb1e63d0d33abc1820
#
_cell.length_a   1.000
_cell.length_b   1.000
_cell.length_c   1.000
_cell.angle_alpha   90.00
_cell.angle_beta   90.00
_cell.angle_gamma   90.00
#
_symmetry.space_group_name_H-M   'P 1'
#
loop_
_entity.id
_entity.type
_entity.pdbx_description
1 polymer ?
#
loop_
_entity_poly.entity_id
_entity_poly.type
_entity_poly.pdbx_seq_one_letter_code
_entity_poly.pdbx_strand_id
1 'polypeptide(L)'
;SRDIGMTWLAAAIAHWVTFFHPGTVVGFGSRKEDLVDKNGDPDSIFWKIQAYIAGLPIEFRPKDQTRTHLCIVNNDNGSVIKGEAGDNIGRGGRSSLFFKDEALILSSKVLTSNGWVLMGDLTMNDKVIGIDGTEKDITHINDCGEFETYSVTFSDGTVVECSPNHLWTVNEVIGKRKTVTVRTNEMYERYKYTSPQGKILYRYRMPLIAPINFEKRELPLHPYVVGALIGDGGVSQVPKSSPKLTSIDEDLVDYFKSKLPDYCSFVREKEGISYRLNDVRGRMGWKHKSRIRQAVVDVGIAGKRSWEKFIPAAYKYSSIEDRLALLQGLMDTDGSAGKSGGSAAYYTSSKMLADDVRFLAESLGGYATMKIKKDKRGYRDQYVLFIILPAEFEPFILKRKLDIYKIRNNTIERSIICIEKT
;
A
#
# COMPACT_ATOMS: atom_id res chain seq x y z
N SER A 1 -4.35 -24.31 -10.55
CA SER A 1 -5.37 -25.24 -10.03
C SER A 1 -4.89 -26.67 -10.17
N ARG A 2 -4.96 -27.48 -9.11
CA ARG A 2 -4.52 -28.86 -9.11
C ARG A 2 -5.30 -29.71 -10.10
N ASP A 3 -6.51 -29.33 -10.45
CA ASP A 3 -7.46 -30.11 -11.25
C ASP A 3 -7.45 -29.81 -12.75
N ILE A 4 -6.81 -28.73 -13.21
CA ILE A 4 -6.79 -28.32 -14.63
C ILE A 4 -5.51 -28.78 -15.36
N GLY A 5 -4.59 -29.49 -14.70
CA GLY A 5 -3.37 -30.00 -15.34
C GLY A 5 -2.32 -28.95 -15.69
N MET A 6 -2.41 -27.73 -15.17
CA MET A 6 -1.45 -26.63 -15.47
C MET A 6 0.00 -26.98 -15.18
N THR A 7 0.26 -27.76 -14.12
CA THR A 7 1.62 -28.23 -13.82
C THR A 7 2.12 -29.20 -14.89
N TRP A 8 1.22 -30.02 -15.47
CA TRP A 8 1.54 -30.90 -16.60
C TRP A 8 1.83 -30.09 -17.88
N LEU A 9 1.05 -29.03 -18.12
CA LEU A 9 1.32 -28.12 -19.24
C LEU A 9 2.67 -27.40 -19.06
N ALA A 10 2.96 -26.92 -17.85
CA ALA A 10 4.26 -26.32 -17.54
C ALA A 10 5.41 -27.31 -17.71
N ALA A 11 5.23 -28.57 -17.32
CA ALA A 11 6.21 -29.65 -17.56
C ALA A 11 6.42 -29.91 -19.04
N ALA A 12 5.33 -29.93 -19.84
CA ALA A 12 5.40 -30.07 -21.30
C ALA A 12 6.13 -28.91 -21.97
N ILE A 13 5.82 -27.67 -21.60
CA ILE A 13 6.48 -26.46 -22.11
C ILE A 13 7.96 -26.46 -21.72
N ALA A 14 8.30 -26.79 -20.48
CA ALA A 14 9.68 -26.86 -20.01
C ALA A 14 10.50 -27.89 -20.82
N HIS A 15 9.92 -29.07 -21.02
CA HIS A 15 10.56 -30.09 -21.86
C HIS A 15 10.70 -29.58 -23.29
N TRP A 16 9.64 -29.02 -23.89
CA TRP A 16 9.71 -28.52 -25.27
C TRP A 16 10.80 -27.46 -25.43
N VAL A 17 10.86 -26.46 -24.54
CA VAL A 17 11.88 -25.41 -24.56
C VAL A 17 13.29 -26.00 -24.44
N THR A 18 13.52 -26.89 -23.47
CA THR A 18 14.85 -27.44 -23.22
C THR A 18 15.26 -28.52 -24.24
N PHE A 19 14.30 -29.09 -24.96
CA PHE A 19 14.58 -30.08 -26.01
C PHE A 19 14.93 -29.39 -27.35
N PHE A 20 14.16 -28.40 -27.78
CA PHE A 20 14.28 -27.77 -29.10
C PHE A 20 15.15 -26.50 -29.10
N HIS A 21 15.46 -25.91 -27.95
CA HIS A 21 16.26 -24.66 -27.86
C HIS A 21 17.53 -24.91 -27.02
N PRO A 22 18.68 -25.14 -27.65
CA PRO A 22 19.93 -25.42 -26.95
C PRO A 22 20.36 -24.33 -25.97
N GLY A 23 20.94 -24.74 -24.83
CA GLY A 23 21.47 -23.82 -23.81
C GLY A 23 20.44 -23.05 -23.03
N THR A 24 19.16 -23.44 -23.12
CA THR A 24 18.08 -22.76 -22.36
C THR A 24 18.04 -23.23 -20.92
N VAL A 25 17.63 -22.34 -20.03
CA VAL A 25 17.41 -22.64 -18.61
C VAL A 25 15.97 -22.37 -18.26
N VAL A 26 15.25 -23.41 -17.81
CA VAL A 26 13.87 -23.30 -17.32
C VAL A 26 13.87 -23.48 -15.81
N GLY A 27 13.32 -22.49 -15.09
CA GLY A 27 13.20 -22.51 -13.63
C GLY A 27 11.79 -22.89 -13.17
N PHE A 28 11.70 -23.69 -12.12
CA PHE A 28 10.47 -23.95 -11.37
C PHE A 28 10.68 -23.54 -9.92
N GLY A 29 9.76 -22.71 -9.40
CA GLY A 29 9.80 -22.28 -8.02
C GLY A 29 8.59 -22.75 -7.24
N SER A 30 8.82 -23.31 -6.05
CA SER A 30 7.78 -23.55 -5.05
C SER A 30 8.33 -23.34 -3.65
N ARG A 31 7.47 -22.92 -2.74
CA ARG A 31 7.83 -22.65 -1.35
C ARG A 31 8.41 -23.86 -0.61
N LYS A 32 7.88 -25.06 -0.87
CA LYS A 32 8.37 -26.30 -0.28
C LYS A 32 9.17 -27.05 -1.31
N GLU A 33 10.35 -27.46 -0.94
CA GLU A 33 11.26 -28.26 -1.76
C GLU A 33 10.60 -29.55 -2.22
N ASP A 34 9.86 -30.24 -1.32
CA ASP A 34 9.09 -31.44 -1.63
C ASP A 34 8.08 -31.26 -2.77
N LEU A 35 7.55 -30.07 -2.98
CA LEU A 35 6.64 -29.77 -4.10
C LEU A 35 7.38 -29.54 -5.42
N VAL A 36 8.64 -29.12 -5.36
CA VAL A 36 9.48 -28.99 -6.54
C VAL A 36 10.10 -30.31 -6.90
N ASP A 37 10.82 -30.94 -5.97
CA ASP A 37 11.55 -32.19 -6.23
C ASP A 37 11.50 -33.14 -5.02
N LYS A 38 10.61 -34.13 -5.12
CA LYS A 38 10.52 -35.24 -4.17
C LYS A 38 10.43 -36.54 -4.93
N ASN A 39 11.39 -37.39 -4.68
CA ASN A 39 11.49 -38.66 -5.38
C ASN A 39 10.28 -39.57 -5.11
N GLY A 40 9.63 -40.05 -6.17
CA GLY A 40 8.46 -40.92 -6.08
C GLY A 40 7.14 -40.26 -5.73
N ASP A 41 7.10 -38.91 -5.57
CA ASP A 41 5.88 -38.17 -5.25
C ASP A 41 5.23 -37.60 -6.52
N PRO A 42 4.02 -38.10 -6.94
CA PRO A 42 3.33 -37.60 -8.12
C PRO A 42 2.89 -36.14 -8.01
N ASP A 43 2.87 -35.54 -6.83
CA ASP A 43 2.55 -34.15 -6.63
C ASP A 43 3.75 -33.22 -6.87
N SER A 44 4.97 -33.78 -6.89
CA SER A 44 6.19 -33.03 -7.17
C SER A 44 6.30 -32.63 -8.66
N ILE A 45 6.77 -31.41 -8.92
CA ILE A 45 6.93 -30.88 -10.28
C ILE A 45 7.93 -31.71 -11.06
N PHE A 46 9.06 -32.03 -10.47
CA PHE A 46 10.13 -32.79 -11.14
C PHE A 46 9.72 -34.23 -11.45
N TRP A 47 8.88 -34.84 -10.59
CA TRP A 47 8.27 -36.13 -10.89
C TRP A 47 7.37 -36.05 -12.15
N LYS A 48 6.53 -34.99 -12.23
CA LYS A 48 5.66 -34.77 -13.40
C LYS A 48 6.44 -34.55 -14.68
N ILE A 49 7.54 -33.78 -14.62
CA ILE A 49 8.44 -33.56 -15.77
C ILE A 49 9.01 -34.91 -16.23
N GLN A 50 9.50 -35.72 -15.31
CA GLN A 50 10.07 -37.05 -15.63
C GLN A 50 9.00 -37.99 -16.20
N ALA A 51 7.83 -38.03 -15.60
CA ALA A 51 6.70 -38.84 -16.08
C ALA A 51 6.24 -38.40 -17.47
N TYR A 52 6.21 -37.07 -17.72
CA TYR A 52 5.91 -36.54 -19.06
C TYR A 52 6.93 -36.97 -20.09
N ILE A 53 8.22 -36.80 -19.82
CA ILE A 53 9.30 -37.22 -20.72
C ILE A 53 9.23 -38.73 -20.97
N ALA A 54 9.01 -39.54 -19.95
CA ALA A 54 8.90 -41.00 -20.07
C ALA A 54 7.69 -41.45 -20.91
N GLY A 55 6.63 -40.61 -20.96
CA GLY A 55 5.45 -40.88 -21.80
C GLY A 55 5.57 -40.47 -23.26
N LEU A 56 6.61 -39.71 -23.64
CA LEU A 56 6.79 -39.28 -25.02
C LEU A 56 7.35 -40.40 -25.93
N PRO A 57 7.14 -40.33 -27.27
CA PRO A 57 7.89 -41.14 -28.24
C PRO A 57 9.39 -40.96 -28.07
N ILE A 58 10.17 -42.02 -28.38
CA ILE A 58 11.62 -42.04 -28.10
C ILE A 58 12.36 -40.90 -28.80
N GLU A 59 11.86 -40.49 -29.96
CA GLU A 59 12.42 -39.41 -30.79
C GLU A 59 12.37 -38.04 -30.12
N PHE A 60 11.46 -37.87 -29.17
CA PHE A 60 11.25 -36.62 -28.39
C PHE A 60 11.81 -36.73 -26.96
N ARG A 61 12.61 -37.75 -26.68
CA ARG A 61 13.31 -37.87 -25.37
C ARG A 61 14.77 -37.48 -25.53
N PRO A 62 15.38 -36.79 -24.54
CA PRO A 62 16.82 -36.61 -24.51
C PRO A 62 17.52 -37.96 -24.55
N LYS A 63 18.56 -38.09 -25.37
CA LYS A 63 19.36 -39.32 -25.46
C LYS A 63 20.26 -39.49 -24.24
N ASP A 64 20.77 -38.36 -23.75
CA ASP A 64 21.57 -38.26 -22.53
C ASP A 64 21.04 -37.20 -21.61
N GLN A 65 20.62 -37.60 -20.40
CA GLN A 65 20.05 -36.74 -19.41
C GLN A 65 20.64 -37.03 -18.02
N THR A 66 21.16 -36.01 -17.37
CA THR A 66 21.59 -36.10 -15.97
C THR A 66 20.53 -35.50 -15.06
N ARG A 67 20.15 -36.25 -14.03
CA ARG A 67 19.27 -35.74 -12.95
C ARG A 67 20.01 -35.72 -11.61
N THR A 68 20.02 -34.56 -11.00
CA THR A 68 20.42 -34.35 -9.61
C THR A 68 19.26 -33.70 -8.86
N HIS A 69 19.38 -33.53 -7.55
CA HIS A 69 18.38 -32.86 -6.75
C HIS A 69 18.14 -31.41 -7.26
N LEU A 70 16.88 -31.06 -7.51
CA LEU A 70 16.45 -29.76 -8.06
C LEU A 70 17.07 -29.40 -9.43
N CYS A 71 17.60 -30.36 -10.18
CA CYS A 71 18.22 -30.08 -11.47
C CYS A 71 18.10 -31.26 -12.44
N ILE A 72 17.65 -30.96 -13.67
CA ILE A 72 17.66 -31.88 -14.82
C ILE A 72 18.46 -31.21 -15.93
N VAL A 73 19.49 -31.86 -16.41
CA VAL A 73 20.35 -31.40 -17.51
C VAL A 73 20.12 -32.27 -18.74
N ASN A 74 19.76 -31.65 -19.84
CA ASN A 74 19.81 -32.29 -21.16
C ASN A 74 21.22 -32.17 -21.71
N ASN A 75 21.99 -33.26 -21.60
CA ASN A 75 23.40 -33.29 -22.02
C ASN A 75 23.57 -33.24 -23.56
N ASP A 76 22.50 -33.55 -24.31
CA ASP A 76 22.55 -33.49 -25.78
C ASP A 76 22.72 -32.05 -26.30
N ASN A 77 22.24 -31.03 -25.54
CA ASN A 77 22.25 -29.65 -25.99
C ASN A 77 22.56 -28.61 -24.90
N GLY A 78 22.91 -29.04 -23.68
CA GLY A 78 23.30 -28.18 -22.58
C GLY A 78 22.18 -27.40 -21.92
N SER A 79 20.91 -27.74 -22.22
CA SER A 79 19.77 -27.08 -21.59
C SER A 79 19.47 -27.64 -20.18
N VAL A 80 18.94 -26.81 -19.31
CA VAL A 80 18.75 -27.15 -17.89
C VAL A 80 17.33 -26.82 -17.43
N ILE A 81 16.73 -27.75 -16.71
CA ILE A 81 15.54 -27.47 -15.87
C ILE A 81 16.02 -27.45 -14.42
N LYS A 82 15.84 -26.34 -13.74
CA LYS A 82 16.25 -26.18 -12.33
C LYS A 82 15.06 -25.89 -11.43
N GLY A 83 15.12 -26.40 -10.20
CA GLY A 83 14.17 -26.15 -9.14
C GLY A 83 14.72 -25.15 -8.12
N GLU A 84 13.87 -24.30 -7.61
CA GLU A 84 14.18 -23.41 -6.49
C GLU A 84 13.09 -23.53 -5.43
N ALA A 85 13.48 -23.51 -4.17
CA ALA A 85 12.54 -23.61 -3.06
C ALA A 85 12.82 -22.56 -1.97
N GLY A 86 11.78 -22.19 -1.21
CA GLY A 86 11.90 -21.23 -0.11
C GLY A 86 11.73 -19.77 -0.52
N ASP A 87 12.25 -18.84 0.30
CA ASP A 87 11.97 -17.39 0.18
C ASP A 87 12.78 -16.68 -0.92
N ASN A 88 13.73 -17.38 -1.54
CA ASN A 88 14.65 -16.81 -2.57
C ASN A 88 14.33 -17.29 -4.00
N ILE A 89 13.10 -17.74 -4.24
CA ILE A 89 12.66 -18.22 -5.54
C ILE A 89 12.82 -17.14 -6.62
N GLY A 90 13.45 -17.47 -7.74
CA GLY A 90 13.71 -16.57 -8.85
C GLY A 90 14.94 -15.67 -8.69
N ARG A 91 15.70 -15.80 -7.59
CA ARG A 91 16.93 -15.02 -7.33
C ARG A 91 18.21 -15.79 -7.63
N GLY A 92 18.12 -17.10 -7.85
CA GLY A 92 19.27 -18.02 -7.97
C GLY A 92 19.98 -18.05 -9.33
N GLY A 93 19.66 -17.17 -10.27
CA GLY A 93 20.34 -17.10 -11.56
C GLY A 93 19.45 -16.71 -12.73
N ARG A 94 20.04 -16.54 -13.93
CA ARG A 94 19.30 -16.25 -15.16
C ARG A 94 18.55 -17.49 -15.63
N SER A 95 17.24 -17.37 -15.83
CA SER A 95 16.40 -18.39 -16.46
C SER A 95 15.79 -17.83 -17.74
N SER A 96 15.71 -18.65 -18.79
CA SER A 96 15.04 -18.30 -20.05
C SER A 96 13.51 -18.29 -19.87
N LEU A 97 13.01 -19.11 -18.94
CA LEU A 97 11.60 -19.23 -18.57
C LEU A 97 11.52 -19.63 -17.10
N PHE A 98 10.59 -19.03 -16.35
CA PHE A 98 10.37 -19.35 -14.95
C PHE A 98 8.87 -19.48 -14.65
N PHE A 99 8.46 -20.59 -14.03
CA PHE A 99 7.08 -20.83 -13.64
C PHE A 99 6.86 -20.50 -12.16
N LYS A 100 5.94 -19.59 -11.87
CA LYS A 100 5.52 -19.23 -10.54
C LYS A 100 3.97 -19.27 -10.44
N ASP A 101 3.46 -19.90 -9.39
CA ASP A 101 2.01 -20.12 -9.19
C ASP A 101 1.45 -19.15 -8.13
N GLU A 102 1.40 -17.84 -8.46
CA GLU A 102 0.78 -16.80 -7.63
C GLU A 102 0.16 -15.72 -8.50
N ALA A 103 -1.09 -15.31 -8.20
CA ALA A 103 -1.75 -14.25 -8.95
C ALA A 103 -2.66 -13.35 -8.11
N LEU A 104 -2.70 -12.06 -8.48
CA LEU A 104 -3.70 -11.07 -8.10
C LEU A 104 -4.58 -10.77 -9.30
N ILE A 105 -5.82 -10.32 -9.08
CA ILE A 105 -6.70 -9.91 -10.17
C ILE A 105 -6.21 -8.61 -10.82
N LEU A 106 -6.50 -8.43 -12.11
CA LEU A 106 -6.02 -7.28 -12.89
C LEU A 106 -6.53 -5.93 -12.37
N SER A 107 -7.69 -5.91 -11.70
CA SER A 107 -8.27 -4.72 -11.07
C SER A 107 -7.70 -4.40 -9.68
N SER A 108 -6.83 -5.24 -9.12
CA SER A 108 -6.14 -4.95 -7.86
C SER A 108 -5.24 -3.73 -8.00
N LYS A 109 -5.30 -2.84 -7.00
CA LYS A 109 -4.45 -1.65 -6.98
C LYS A 109 -3.10 -1.99 -6.35
N VAL A 110 -2.03 -1.59 -7.02
CA VAL A 110 -0.64 -1.69 -6.56
C VAL A 110 -0.08 -0.30 -6.38
N LEU A 111 0.59 -0.06 -5.26
CA LEU A 111 1.24 1.23 -5.01
C LEU A 111 2.61 1.25 -5.67
N THR A 112 2.81 2.22 -6.53
CA THR A 112 4.08 2.52 -7.22
C THR A 112 4.69 3.82 -6.70
N SER A 113 5.91 4.14 -7.12
CA SER A 113 6.56 5.43 -6.84
C SER A 113 5.76 6.64 -7.35
N ASN A 114 4.90 6.44 -8.35
CA ASN A 114 4.07 7.48 -8.97
C ASN A 114 2.61 7.48 -8.50
N GLY A 115 2.24 6.58 -7.59
CA GLY A 115 0.90 6.43 -7.05
C GLY A 115 0.27 5.07 -7.35
N TRP A 116 -1.04 4.98 -7.19
CA TRP A 116 -1.77 3.73 -7.38
C TRP A 116 -1.98 3.40 -8.87
N VAL A 117 -1.57 2.20 -9.27
CA VAL A 117 -1.75 1.63 -10.61
C VAL A 117 -2.51 0.33 -10.50
N LEU A 118 -3.34 -0.03 -11.48
CA LEU A 118 -3.99 -1.35 -11.50
C LEU A 118 -2.94 -2.42 -11.85
N MET A 119 -3.09 -3.61 -11.30
CA MET A 119 -2.20 -4.74 -11.57
C MET A 119 -2.08 -5.01 -13.08
N GLY A 120 -3.19 -4.90 -13.82
CA GLY A 120 -3.23 -5.10 -15.27
C GLY A 120 -2.55 -3.99 -16.09
N ASP A 121 -2.34 -2.82 -15.50
CA ASP A 121 -1.71 -1.66 -16.16
C ASP A 121 -0.23 -1.51 -15.82
N LEU A 122 0.32 -2.37 -14.93
CA LEU A 122 1.72 -2.34 -14.56
C LEU A 122 2.62 -2.67 -15.75
N THR A 123 3.73 -1.96 -15.85
CA THR A 123 4.78 -2.18 -16.84
C THR A 123 6.13 -2.47 -16.19
N MET A 124 7.08 -2.97 -16.94
CA MET A 124 8.46 -3.22 -16.46
C MET A 124 9.21 -1.94 -16.06
N ASN A 125 8.70 -0.76 -16.44
CA ASN A 125 9.29 0.53 -16.09
C ASN A 125 8.77 1.07 -14.76
N ASP A 126 7.69 0.48 -14.21
CA ASP A 126 7.14 0.89 -12.94
C ASP A 126 7.96 0.31 -11.77
N LYS A 127 7.99 1.06 -10.67
CA LYS A 127 8.59 0.62 -9.41
C LYS A 127 7.51 0.47 -8.37
N VAL A 128 7.40 -0.71 -7.78
CA VAL A 128 6.42 -1.00 -6.73
C VAL A 128 7.02 -0.76 -5.35
N ILE A 129 6.16 -0.46 -4.38
CA ILE A 129 6.59 -0.23 -2.99
C ILE A 129 6.62 -1.55 -2.23
N GLY A 130 7.79 -1.91 -1.71
CA GLY A 130 8.00 -3.09 -0.87
C GLY A 130 7.55 -2.89 0.58
N ILE A 131 7.49 -3.97 1.37
CA ILE A 131 7.09 -3.94 2.78
C ILE A 131 8.03 -3.08 3.64
N ASP A 132 9.27 -2.90 3.21
CA ASP A 132 10.28 -2.05 3.83
C ASP A 132 10.12 -0.55 3.49
N GLY A 133 9.05 -0.18 2.78
CA GLY A 133 8.76 1.18 2.36
C GLY A 133 9.64 1.69 1.22
N THR A 134 10.49 0.84 0.61
CA THR A 134 11.38 1.23 -0.48
C THR A 134 10.84 0.79 -1.84
N GLU A 135 11.29 1.48 -2.90
CA GLU A 135 10.98 1.11 -4.27
C GLU A 135 11.65 -0.20 -4.67
N LYS A 136 10.93 -1.02 -5.42
CA LYS A 136 11.41 -2.30 -5.99
C LYS A 136 11.13 -2.31 -7.48
N ASP A 137 12.12 -2.71 -8.25
CA ASP A 137 11.98 -2.89 -9.70
C ASP A 137 11.11 -4.12 -9.99
N ILE A 138 10.25 -4.01 -11.00
CA ILE A 138 9.50 -5.15 -11.53
C ILE A 138 10.44 -5.93 -12.43
N THR A 139 10.74 -7.16 -12.06
CA THR A 139 11.66 -8.02 -12.81
C THR A 139 10.95 -8.83 -13.89
N HIS A 140 9.65 -9.08 -13.72
CA HIS A 140 8.86 -9.86 -14.68
C HIS A 140 7.37 -9.63 -14.46
N ILE A 141 6.56 -9.70 -15.53
CA ILE A 141 5.10 -9.66 -15.53
C ILE A 141 4.60 -10.92 -16.23
N ASN A 142 3.80 -11.71 -15.51
CA ASN A 142 3.16 -12.92 -16.04
C ASN A 142 1.65 -12.72 -16.11
N ASP A 143 1.05 -13.08 -17.23
CA ASP A 143 -0.39 -13.29 -17.34
C ASP A 143 -0.72 -14.72 -16.91
N CYS A 144 -1.49 -14.86 -15.83
CA CYS A 144 -1.88 -16.15 -15.28
C CYS A 144 -3.22 -16.65 -15.80
N GLY A 145 -3.84 -15.95 -16.77
CA GLY A 145 -5.15 -16.29 -17.32
C GLY A 145 -6.28 -16.18 -16.29
N GLU A 146 -7.39 -16.88 -16.52
CA GLU A 146 -8.55 -16.90 -15.62
C GLU A 146 -8.36 -17.92 -14.49
N PHE A 147 -8.75 -17.55 -13.27
CA PHE A 147 -8.70 -18.41 -12.08
C PHE A 147 -9.84 -18.09 -11.10
N GLU A 148 -10.17 -19.07 -10.25
CA GLU A 148 -11.06 -18.84 -9.09
C GLU A 148 -10.47 -17.76 -8.19
N THR A 149 -11.33 -16.87 -7.68
CA THR A 149 -10.91 -15.80 -6.79
C THR A 149 -11.43 -15.98 -5.37
N TYR A 150 -10.68 -15.42 -4.44
CA TYR A 150 -11.04 -15.26 -3.05
C TYR A 150 -10.97 -13.80 -2.68
N SER A 151 -11.97 -13.33 -1.97
CA SER A 151 -12.02 -12.00 -1.37
C SER A 151 -11.52 -12.09 0.08
N VAL A 152 -10.45 -11.40 0.41
CA VAL A 152 -9.86 -11.32 1.75
C VAL A 152 -10.13 -9.95 2.33
N THR A 153 -10.94 -9.89 3.40
CA THR A 153 -11.33 -8.65 4.08
C THR A 153 -10.53 -8.46 5.37
N PHE A 154 -9.97 -7.27 5.52
CA PHE A 154 -9.22 -6.85 6.69
C PHE A 154 -10.05 -6.03 7.68
N SER A 155 -9.57 -5.93 8.93
CA SER A 155 -10.24 -5.21 10.02
C SER A 155 -10.44 -3.70 9.79
N ASP A 156 -9.76 -3.12 8.82
CA ASP A 156 -9.90 -1.73 8.37
C ASP A 156 -10.94 -1.56 7.25
N GLY A 157 -11.57 -2.66 6.82
CA GLY A 157 -12.52 -2.69 5.72
C GLY A 157 -11.88 -2.78 4.33
N THR A 158 -10.55 -2.88 4.23
CA THR A 158 -9.87 -3.15 2.94
C THR A 158 -10.18 -4.56 2.49
N VAL A 159 -10.41 -4.71 1.18
CA VAL A 159 -10.65 -6.00 0.52
C VAL A 159 -9.60 -6.21 -0.56
N VAL A 160 -9.03 -7.40 -0.61
CA VAL A 160 -8.09 -7.82 -1.66
C VAL A 160 -8.62 -9.10 -2.29
N GLU A 161 -8.70 -9.10 -3.61
CA GLU A 161 -9.08 -10.30 -4.38
C GLU A 161 -7.84 -10.94 -4.98
N CYS A 162 -7.73 -12.25 -4.80
CA CYS A 162 -6.52 -13.00 -5.16
C CYS A 162 -6.84 -14.46 -5.51
N SER A 163 -5.86 -15.15 -6.09
CA SER A 163 -5.96 -16.58 -6.37
C SER A 163 -5.97 -17.44 -5.09
N PRO A 164 -6.48 -18.68 -5.16
CA PRO A 164 -6.41 -19.63 -4.04
C PRO A 164 -4.98 -19.86 -3.54
N ASN A 165 -4.01 -19.78 -4.44
CA ASN A 165 -2.60 -20.07 -4.17
C ASN A 165 -1.79 -18.83 -3.77
N HIS A 166 -2.39 -17.62 -3.77
CA HIS A 166 -1.69 -16.41 -3.38
C HIS A 166 -1.11 -16.53 -1.97
N LEU A 167 0.16 -16.16 -1.82
CA LEU A 167 0.91 -16.30 -0.58
C LEU A 167 0.80 -15.05 0.29
N TRP A 168 0.44 -15.28 1.54
CA TRP A 168 0.33 -14.25 2.56
C TRP A 168 1.38 -14.47 3.64
N THR A 169 2.29 -13.54 3.83
CA THR A 169 3.17 -13.51 4.99
C THR A 169 2.47 -12.78 6.12
N VAL A 170 2.02 -13.54 7.12
CA VAL A 170 1.16 -13.06 8.22
C VAL A 170 1.70 -13.50 9.57
N ASN A 171 1.29 -12.79 10.62
CA ASN A 171 1.53 -13.22 12.00
C ASN A 171 0.35 -14.08 12.48
N GLU A 172 0.63 -15.35 12.77
CA GLU A 172 -0.30 -16.25 13.44
C GLU A 172 -0.27 -15.96 14.94
N VAL A 173 -1.45 -15.66 15.52
CA VAL A 173 -1.56 -15.20 16.92
C VAL A 173 -2.20 -16.23 17.86
N ILE A 174 -2.45 -17.45 17.38
CA ILE A 174 -2.94 -18.56 18.21
C ILE A 174 -1.75 -19.35 18.73
N GLY A 175 -1.69 -19.57 20.05
CA GLY A 175 -0.55 -20.14 20.71
C GLY A 175 0.63 -19.17 20.78
N LYS A 176 1.84 -19.65 20.51
CA LYS A 176 3.02 -18.79 20.43
C LYS A 176 2.99 -18.02 19.10
N ARG A 177 2.98 -16.69 19.20
CA ARG A 177 3.03 -15.82 18.02
C ARG A 177 4.22 -16.15 17.14
N LYS A 178 3.98 -16.33 15.84
CA LYS A 178 5.00 -16.61 14.83
C LYS A 178 4.60 -16.01 13.47
N THR A 179 5.57 -15.58 12.71
CA THR A 179 5.38 -15.20 11.31
C THR A 179 5.36 -16.45 10.45
N VAL A 180 4.35 -16.56 9.62
CA VAL A 180 4.15 -17.69 8.70
C VAL A 180 3.77 -17.18 7.33
N THR A 181 4.11 -17.93 6.30
CA THR A 181 3.58 -17.66 4.95
C THR A 181 2.61 -18.79 4.62
N VAL A 182 1.37 -18.45 4.29
CA VAL A 182 0.27 -19.38 4.05
C VAL A 182 -0.47 -19.01 2.77
N ARG A 183 -1.11 -19.97 2.12
CA ARG A 183 -1.95 -19.73 0.93
C ARG A 183 -3.34 -19.25 1.33
N THR A 184 -4.02 -18.56 0.40
CA THR A 184 -5.39 -18.10 0.63
C THR A 184 -6.33 -19.25 0.96
N ASN A 185 -6.28 -20.35 0.22
CA ASN A 185 -7.12 -21.52 0.46
C ASN A 185 -6.84 -22.19 1.84
N GLU A 186 -5.58 -22.23 2.28
CA GLU A 186 -5.21 -22.74 3.61
C GLU A 186 -5.73 -21.82 4.73
N MET A 187 -5.71 -20.50 4.48
CA MET A 187 -6.27 -19.54 5.42
C MET A 187 -7.79 -19.64 5.49
N TYR A 188 -8.46 -19.80 4.34
CA TYR A 188 -9.91 -19.88 4.24
C TYR A 188 -10.51 -20.90 5.20
N GLU A 189 -9.88 -22.06 5.39
CA GLU A 189 -10.35 -23.12 6.26
C GLU A 189 -10.25 -22.79 7.76
N ARG A 190 -9.35 -21.89 8.15
CA ARG A 190 -8.98 -21.70 9.57
C ARG A 190 -8.67 -20.26 10.00
N TYR A 191 -9.07 -19.22 9.23
CA TYR A 191 -8.77 -17.82 9.57
C TYR A 191 -9.44 -17.34 10.86
N LYS A 192 -10.51 -17.99 11.29
CA LYS A 192 -11.25 -17.69 12.52
C LYS A 192 -11.42 -18.94 13.38
N TYR A 193 -11.60 -18.74 14.67
CA TYR A 193 -11.95 -19.80 15.62
C TYR A 193 -12.82 -19.23 16.73
N THR A 194 -13.61 -20.08 17.37
CA THR A 194 -14.45 -19.70 18.50
C THR A 194 -13.73 -20.06 19.80
N SER A 195 -13.53 -19.08 20.69
CA SER A 195 -12.95 -19.33 22.01
C SER A 195 -13.91 -20.16 22.89
N PRO A 196 -13.43 -20.78 23.98
CA PRO A 196 -14.29 -21.50 24.91
C PRO A 196 -15.42 -20.63 25.50
N GLN A 197 -15.25 -19.30 25.50
CA GLN A 197 -16.25 -18.34 25.95
C GLN A 197 -17.22 -17.87 24.84
N GLY A 198 -17.21 -18.56 23.68
CA GLY A 198 -18.10 -18.25 22.56
C GLY A 198 -17.68 -17.03 21.70
N LYS A 199 -16.52 -16.41 21.96
CA LYS A 199 -16.05 -15.26 21.21
C LYS A 199 -15.32 -15.70 19.93
N ILE A 200 -15.68 -15.08 18.79
CA ILE A 200 -14.94 -15.24 17.53
C ILE A 200 -13.62 -14.49 17.63
N LEU A 201 -12.54 -15.18 17.36
CA LEU A 201 -11.18 -14.65 17.31
C LEU A 201 -10.57 -14.94 15.92
N TYR A 202 -9.71 -14.04 15.44
CA TYR A 202 -9.07 -14.13 14.14
C TYR A 202 -7.62 -14.59 14.30
N ARG A 203 -7.22 -15.59 13.52
CA ARG A 203 -5.93 -16.28 13.61
C ARG A 203 -4.79 -15.45 13.03
N TYR A 204 -5.04 -14.75 11.92
CA TYR A 204 -4.00 -14.13 11.12
C TYR A 204 -4.04 -12.61 11.19
N ARG A 205 -2.88 -12.01 11.34
CA ARG A 205 -2.68 -10.56 11.31
C ARG A 205 -1.63 -10.21 10.28
N MET A 206 -1.97 -9.24 9.42
CA MET A 206 -1.07 -8.69 8.42
C MET A 206 -0.20 -7.61 9.08
N PRO A 207 1.15 -7.71 9.00
CA PRO A 207 2.02 -6.62 9.40
C PRO A 207 1.76 -5.40 8.51
N LEU A 208 2.00 -4.20 9.04
CA LEU A 208 1.94 -2.98 8.26
C LEU A 208 3.26 -2.79 7.50
N ILE A 209 3.18 -1.99 6.42
CA ILE A 209 4.33 -1.54 5.66
C ILE A 209 5.15 -0.56 6.53
N ALA A 210 6.46 -0.54 6.36
CA ALA A 210 7.31 0.52 6.91
C ALA A 210 6.96 1.88 6.26
N PRO A 211 7.31 3.03 6.89
CA PRO A 211 7.09 4.34 6.27
C PRO A 211 7.67 4.38 4.87
N ILE A 212 6.85 4.80 3.90
CA ILE A 212 7.26 4.81 2.49
C ILE A 212 8.25 5.93 2.25
N ASN A 213 9.37 5.62 1.63
CA ASN A 213 10.41 6.59 1.33
C ASN A 213 10.23 7.16 -0.09
N PHE A 214 9.24 8.05 -0.27
CA PHE A 214 9.14 8.82 -1.51
C PHE A 214 10.21 9.90 -1.57
N GLU A 215 10.62 10.25 -2.79
CA GLU A 215 11.54 11.36 -3.03
C GLU A 215 10.94 12.70 -2.56
N LYS A 216 11.80 13.54 -1.97
CA LYS A 216 11.42 14.90 -1.58
C LYS A 216 11.11 15.73 -2.82
N ARG A 217 9.99 16.47 -2.77
CA ARG A 217 9.54 17.33 -3.86
C ARG A 217 9.70 18.80 -3.51
N GLU A 218 9.92 19.62 -4.52
CA GLU A 218 9.77 21.07 -4.36
C GLU A 218 8.29 21.42 -4.26
N LEU A 219 7.90 22.04 -3.16
CA LEU A 219 6.51 22.34 -2.85
C LEU A 219 6.29 23.85 -2.78
N PRO A 220 5.20 24.39 -3.37
CA PRO A 220 4.93 25.83 -3.38
C PRO A 220 4.76 26.46 -1.99
N LEU A 221 4.26 25.69 -1.03
CA LEU A 221 4.05 26.08 0.36
C LEU A 221 4.48 24.94 1.30
N HIS A 222 4.89 25.31 2.52
CA HIS A 222 5.23 24.32 3.53
C HIS A 222 4.04 23.37 3.80
N PRO A 223 4.26 22.05 3.88
CA PRO A 223 3.17 21.06 3.99
C PRO A 223 2.22 21.29 5.17
N TYR A 224 2.73 21.68 6.34
CA TYR A 224 1.89 22.03 7.48
C TYR A 224 0.92 23.19 7.17
N VAL A 225 1.39 24.22 6.45
CA VAL A 225 0.55 25.34 6.03
C VAL A 225 -0.59 24.87 5.13
N VAL A 226 -0.28 23.98 4.19
CA VAL A 226 -1.29 23.40 3.28
C VAL A 226 -2.28 22.55 4.07
N GLY A 227 -1.83 21.70 4.98
CA GLY A 227 -2.69 20.90 5.85
C GLY A 227 -3.65 21.77 6.67
N ALA A 228 -3.14 22.82 7.32
CA ALA A 228 -3.96 23.74 8.10
C ALA A 228 -4.94 24.57 7.23
N LEU A 229 -4.54 24.95 6.01
CA LEU A 229 -5.44 25.63 5.06
C LEU A 229 -6.52 24.68 4.51
N ILE A 230 -6.24 23.42 4.34
CA ILE A 230 -7.24 22.41 3.98
C ILE A 230 -8.24 22.24 5.14
N GLY A 231 -7.81 22.21 6.40
CA GLY A 231 -8.68 22.13 7.57
C GLY A 231 -9.48 23.45 7.74
N ASP A 232 -8.93 24.39 8.48
CA ASP A 232 -9.57 25.66 8.90
C ASP A 232 -9.31 26.84 7.96
N GLY A 233 -8.83 26.59 6.75
CA GLY A 233 -8.54 27.65 5.78
C GLY A 233 -9.74 28.12 4.98
N GLY A 234 -9.85 29.44 4.81
CA GLY A 234 -10.77 30.09 3.88
C GLY A 234 -10.15 30.26 2.50
N VAL A 235 -10.16 29.21 1.67
CA VAL A 235 -9.55 29.20 0.33
C VAL A 235 -10.58 29.23 -0.82
N SER A 236 -11.87 29.13 -0.52
CA SER A 236 -12.95 29.02 -1.53
C SER A 236 -13.08 30.25 -2.41
N GLN A 237 -12.61 31.41 -1.98
CA GLN A 237 -12.65 32.65 -2.74
C GLN A 237 -11.32 33.01 -3.41
N VAL A 238 -10.29 32.21 -3.27
CA VAL A 238 -8.99 32.37 -3.93
C VAL A 238 -9.16 32.04 -5.42
N PRO A 239 -8.63 32.82 -6.39
CA PRO A 239 -7.72 33.97 -6.24
C PRO A 239 -8.40 35.32 -6.07
N LYS A 240 -9.72 35.43 -6.04
CA LYS A 240 -10.46 36.69 -5.92
C LYS A 240 -10.16 37.41 -4.60
N SER A 241 -10.03 36.66 -3.51
CA SER A 241 -9.66 37.17 -2.19
C SER A 241 -8.38 36.50 -1.67
N SER A 242 -7.77 37.09 -0.64
CA SER A 242 -6.62 36.48 0.04
C SER A 242 -7.07 35.23 0.82
N PRO A 243 -6.23 34.17 0.86
CA PRO A 243 -6.51 33.03 1.73
C PRO A 243 -6.50 33.47 3.20
N LYS A 244 -7.24 32.76 4.03
CA LYS A 244 -7.38 33.02 5.46
C LYS A 244 -7.18 31.75 6.24
N LEU A 245 -6.68 31.87 7.47
CA LEU A 245 -6.75 30.85 8.50
C LEU A 245 -7.70 31.35 9.61
N THR A 246 -8.58 30.49 10.10
CA THR A 246 -9.49 30.81 11.20
C THR A 246 -9.13 29.94 12.40
N SER A 247 -8.64 30.53 13.48
CA SER A 247 -8.29 29.79 14.69
C SER A 247 -8.33 30.70 15.92
N ILE A 248 -8.77 30.12 17.06
CA ILE A 248 -8.67 30.71 18.40
C ILE A 248 -7.41 30.24 19.14
N ASP A 249 -6.71 29.24 18.59
CA ASP A 249 -5.55 28.59 19.19
C ASP A 249 -4.28 29.38 18.82
N GLU A 250 -3.71 30.07 19.78
CA GLU A 250 -2.53 30.93 19.55
C GLU A 250 -1.29 30.07 19.19
N ASP A 251 -1.12 28.89 19.79
CA ASP A 251 0.00 28.00 19.47
C ASP A 251 -0.06 27.54 18.00
N LEU A 252 -1.29 27.26 17.49
CA LEU A 252 -1.48 26.93 16.08
C LEU A 252 -1.14 28.12 15.20
N VAL A 253 -1.62 29.31 15.55
CA VAL A 253 -1.39 30.56 14.81
C VAL A 253 0.10 30.87 14.72
N ASP A 254 0.84 30.77 15.82
CA ASP A 254 2.28 31.04 15.88
C ASP A 254 3.09 30.00 15.09
N TYR A 255 2.78 28.71 15.25
CA TYR A 255 3.46 27.68 14.47
C TYR A 255 3.17 27.81 12.98
N PHE A 256 1.91 28.04 12.59
CA PHE A 256 1.52 28.30 11.21
C PHE A 256 2.29 29.47 10.62
N LYS A 257 2.35 30.60 11.35
CA LYS A 257 3.10 31.80 10.95
C LYS A 257 4.57 31.52 10.73
N SER A 258 5.20 30.71 11.58
CA SER A 258 6.61 30.32 11.47
C SER A 258 6.95 29.52 10.20
N LYS A 259 5.94 28.93 9.55
CA LYS A 259 6.09 28.12 8.32
C LYS A 259 5.68 28.86 7.05
N LEU A 260 5.26 30.12 7.16
CA LEU A 260 4.94 30.93 6.00
C LEU A 260 6.21 31.40 5.28
N PRO A 261 6.17 31.51 3.93
CA PRO A 261 7.30 32.08 3.20
C PRO A 261 7.48 33.57 3.51
N ASP A 262 8.71 34.07 3.43
CA ASP A 262 9.09 35.46 3.75
C ASP A 262 8.30 36.51 2.97
N TYR A 263 7.79 36.15 1.80
CA TYR A 263 6.96 37.03 0.98
C TYR A 263 5.50 37.11 1.45
N CYS A 264 5.12 36.39 2.50
CA CYS A 264 3.75 36.38 3.03
C CYS A 264 3.66 37.13 4.36
N SER A 265 2.75 38.12 4.43
CA SER A 265 2.35 38.73 5.70
C SER A 265 1.09 38.04 6.22
N PHE A 266 1.05 37.86 7.54
CA PHE A 266 -0.05 37.17 8.24
C PHE A 266 -0.67 38.14 9.25
N VAL A 267 -1.88 38.63 8.96
CA VAL A 267 -2.51 39.75 9.65
C VAL A 267 -3.87 39.33 10.21
N ARG A 268 -4.05 39.53 11.51
CA ARG A 268 -5.35 39.29 12.17
C ARG A 268 -6.37 40.32 11.63
N GLU A 269 -7.58 39.86 11.32
CA GLU A 269 -8.68 40.73 10.94
C GLU A 269 -9.17 41.52 12.16
N LYS A 270 -9.67 42.75 11.96
CA LYS A 270 -10.04 43.65 13.06
C LYS A 270 -11.11 43.08 13.98
N GLU A 271 -11.99 42.28 13.40
CA GLU A 271 -13.07 41.58 14.15
C GLU A 271 -12.93 40.06 13.91
N GLY A 272 -12.98 39.31 15.00
CA GLY A 272 -13.01 37.85 14.95
C GLY A 272 -11.66 37.15 15.14
N ILE A 273 -11.64 35.88 14.74
CA ILE A 273 -10.56 34.92 14.96
C ILE A 273 -9.85 34.51 13.65
N SER A 274 -10.04 35.33 12.59
CA SER A 274 -9.49 35.04 11.27
C SER A 274 -8.21 35.83 11.01
N TYR A 275 -7.26 35.20 10.35
CA TYR A 275 -5.97 35.75 9.94
C TYR A 275 -5.86 35.70 8.42
N ARG A 276 -5.54 36.83 7.80
CA ARG A 276 -5.42 36.96 6.35
C ARG A 276 -3.98 36.81 5.92
N LEU A 277 -3.76 36.02 4.87
CA LEU A 277 -2.46 35.86 4.22
C LEU A 277 -2.38 36.84 3.05
N ASN A 278 -1.45 37.79 3.11
CA ASN A 278 -1.24 38.79 2.06
C ASN A 278 0.20 38.73 1.56
N ASP A 279 0.43 39.21 0.34
CA ASP A 279 1.78 39.46 -0.17
C ASP A 279 2.35 40.68 0.55
N VAL A 280 3.59 40.61 1.07
CA VAL A 280 4.27 41.76 1.75
C VAL A 280 4.42 42.98 0.88
N ARG A 281 4.41 42.85 -0.45
CA ARG A 281 4.45 43.96 -1.39
C ARG A 281 3.15 44.80 -1.39
N GLY A 282 2.12 44.35 -0.66
CA GLY A 282 0.85 45.05 -0.61
C GLY A 282 0.01 44.94 -1.89
N ARG A 283 -0.95 45.87 -2.06
CA ARG A 283 -1.76 45.99 -3.28
C ARG A 283 -0.89 46.70 -4.36
N MET A 284 -0.11 45.91 -5.04
CA MET A 284 0.53 46.38 -6.29
C MET A 284 -0.53 46.25 -7.38
N GLY A 285 -0.76 47.34 -8.13
CA GLY A 285 -1.83 47.48 -9.13
C GLY A 285 -2.02 46.26 -10.06
N TRP A 286 -2.92 46.34 -11.02
CA TRP A 286 -3.41 45.27 -11.92
C TRP A 286 -2.32 44.38 -12.56
N LYS A 287 -1.05 44.83 -12.59
CA LYS A 287 0.06 44.11 -13.23
C LYS A 287 0.74 43.04 -12.36
N HIS A 288 0.54 43.01 -11.05
CA HIS A 288 1.24 42.07 -10.18
C HIS A 288 0.27 41.18 -9.40
N LYS A 289 0.28 39.88 -9.72
CA LYS A 289 -0.47 38.87 -8.95
C LYS A 289 0.17 38.68 -7.58
N SER A 290 -0.65 38.52 -6.55
CA SER A 290 -0.20 38.17 -5.20
C SER A 290 0.45 36.77 -5.22
N ARG A 291 1.71 36.68 -4.78
CA ARG A 291 2.48 35.45 -4.76
C ARG A 291 1.80 34.38 -3.89
N ILE A 292 1.27 34.75 -2.72
CA ILE A 292 0.58 33.80 -1.83
C ILE A 292 -0.74 33.28 -2.43
N ARG A 293 -1.50 34.14 -3.14
CA ARG A 293 -2.71 33.65 -3.83
C ARG A 293 -2.35 32.70 -4.97
N GLN A 294 -1.28 33.04 -5.73
CA GLN A 294 -0.81 32.20 -6.80
C GLN A 294 -0.30 30.85 -6.22
N ALA A 295 0.47 30.84 -5.14
CA ALA A 295 0.94 29.63 -4.49
C ALA A 295 -0.24 28.70 -4.06
N VAL A 296 -1.32 29.25 -3.50
CA VAL A 296 -2.53 28.47 -3.16
C VAL A 296 -3.23 27.93 -4.41
N VAL A 297 -3.20 28.66 -5.53
CA VAL A 297 -3.71 28.15 -6.83
C VAL A 297 -2.81 27.03 -7.36
N ASP A 298 -1.49 27.20 -7.31
CA ASP A 298 -0.51 26.21 -7.78
C ASP A 298 -0.55 24.92 -6.94
N VAL A 299 -0.81 25.04 -5.65
CA VAL A 299 -1.11 23.88 -4.77
C VAL A 299 -2.38 23.13 -5.22
N GLY A 300 -3.34 23.82 -5.86
CA GLY A 300 -4.59 23.21 -6.36
C GLY A 300 -5.76 23.21 -5.37
N ILE A 301 -5.63 23.82 -4.18
CA ILE A 301 -6.72 23.87 -3.17
C ILE A 301 -7.61 25.11 -3.30
N ALA A 302 -7.26 26.06 -4.16
CA ALA A 302 -8.05 27.27 -4.39
C ALA A 302 -9.45 26.96 -4.90
N GLY A 303 -10.46 27.72 -4.44
CA GLY A 303 -11.86 27.59 -4.88
C GLY A 303 -12.62 26.40 -4.29
N LYS A 304 -11.99 25.54 -3.51
CA LYS A 304 -12.61 24.31 -2.98
C LYS A 304 -13.48 24.59 -1.76
N ARG A 305 -14.67 23.98 -1.74
CA ARG A 305 -15.57 23.95 -0.60
C ARG A 305 -15.24 22.75 0.31
N SER A 306 -15.78 22.68 1.52
CA SER A 306 -15.45 21.65 2.51
C SER A 306 -15.58 20.22 1.99
N TRP A 307 -16.58 19.93 1.16
CA TRP A 307 -16.81 18.58 0.59
C TRP A 307 -16.03 18.27 -0.70
N GLU A 308 -15.34 19.28 -1.23
CA GLU A 308 -14.50 19.17 -2.45
C GLU A 308 -13.00 19.13 -2.12
N LYS A 309 -12.66 19.26 -0.82
CA LYS A 309 -11.28 19.25 -0.34
C LYS A 309 -10.61 17.90 -0.62
N PHE A 310 -9.33 17.93 -0.92
CA PHE A 310 -8.47 16.76 -1.18
C PHE A 310 -7.03 17.15 -0.86
N ILE A 311 -6.13 16.17 -0.83
CA ILE A 311 -4.68 16.39 -0.71
C ILE A 311 -4.06 16.33 -2.10
N PRO A 312 -3.38 17.40 -2.56
CA PRO A 312 -2.72 17.40 -3.87
C PRO A 312 -1.63 16.31 -3.96
N ALA A 313 -1.52 15.70 -5.14
CA ALA A 313 -0.62 14.56 -5.37
C ALA A 313 0.85 14.89 -5.05
N ALA A 314 1.31 16.12 -5.33
CA ALA A 314 2.67 16.55 -5.03
C ALA A 314 2.99 16.44 -3.52
N TYR A 315 2.03 16.76 -2.66
CA TYR A 315 2.16 16.64 -1.20
C TYR A 315 1.97 15.21 -0.71
N LYS A 316 1.04 14.47 -1.32
CA LYS A 316 0.70 13.10 -0.95
C LYS A 316 1.85 12.12 -1.21
N TYR A 317 2.65 12.35 -2.25
CA TYR A 317 3.76 11.51 -2.67
C TYR A 317 5.12 12.24 -2.51
N SER A 318 5.29 12.99 -1.41
CA SER A 318 6.55 13.62 -1.03
C SER A 318 7.24 12.87 0.13
N SER A 319 8.35 13.40 0.63
CA SER A 319 9.13 12.78 1.70
C SER A 319 8.30 12.45 2.96
N ILE A 320 8.84 11.62 3.85
CA ILE A 320 8.21 11.27 5.13
C ILE A 320 7.92 12.54 5.94
N GLU A 321 8.88 13.47 6.02
CA GLU A 321 8.77 14.72 6.78
C GLU A 321 7.65 15.61 6.22
N ASP A 322 7.56 15.72 4.89
CA ASP A 322 6.53 16.54 4.23
C ASP A 322 5.13 15.97 4.46
N ARG A 323 4.96 14.65 4.36
CA ARG A 323 3.69 13.97 4.61
C ARG A 323 3.28 14.05 6.07
N LEU A 324 4.23 13.91 7.00
CA LEU A 324 3.97 14.06 8.42
C LEU A 324 3.57 15.50 8.74
N ALA A 325 4.30 16.50 8.25
CA ALA A 325 3.96 17.91 8.48
C ALA A 325 2.58 18.26 7.90
N LEU A 326 2.22 17.73 6.72
CA LEU A 326 0.89 17.90 6.14
C LEU A 326 -0.20 17.28 7.03
N LEU A 327 0.02 16.03 7.49
CA LEU A 327 -0.89 15.35 8.40
C LEU A 327 -1.05 16.13 9.71
N GLN A 328 0.03 16.63 10.28
CA GLN A 328 0.00 17.45 11.50
C GLN A 328 -0.83 18.72 11.32
N GLY A 329 -0.70 19.42 10.18
CA GLY A 329 -1.54 20.59 9.89
C GLY A 329 -3.02 20.28 9.81
N LEU A 330 -3.39 19.14 9.20
CA LEU A 330 -4.77 18.64 9.17
C LEU A 330 -5.26 18.23 10.56
N MET A 331 -4.44 17.55 11.34
CA MET A 331 -4.80 17.03 12.66
C MET A 331 -4.88 18.15 13.72
N ASP A 332 -4.06 19.18 13.61
CA ASP A 332 -4.11 20.32 14.51
C ASP A 332 -5.37 21.17 14.30
N THR A 333 -5.94 21.18 13.10
CA THR A 333 -7.22 21.82 12.78
C THR A 333 -8.40 20.90 13.06
N ASP A 334 -8.68 19.97 12.17
CA ASP A 334 -9.88 19.10 12.18
C ASP A 334 -9.71 17.78 12.94
N GLY A 335 -8.57 17.56 13.63
CA GLY A 335 -8.31 16.35 14.39
C GLY A 335 -8.52 16.50 15.88
N SER A 336 -8.73 15.38 16.56
CA SER A 336 -8.82 15.28 18.02
C SER A 336 -8.01 14.10 18.56
N ALA A 337 -7.38 14.28 19.72
CA ALA A 337 -6.71 13.21 20.45
C ALA A 337 -7.74 12.33 21.17
N GLY A 338 -7.60 11.01 21.07
CA GLY A 338 -8.49 10.07 21.75
C GLY A 338 -8.10 9.89 23.22
N LYS A 339 -9.06 9.96 24.11
CA LYS A 339 -8.86 9.81 25.57
C LYS A 339 -8.37 8.41 25.99
N SER A 340 -8.60 7.38 25.19
CA SER A 340 -8.20 5.99 25.47
C SER A 340 -6.76 5.65 25.06
N GLY A 341 -5.96 6.66 24.75
CA GLY A 341 -4.54 6.55 24.45
C GLY A 341 -4.20 5.98 23.06
N GLY A 342 -3.24 6.60 22.37
CA GLY A 342 -2.63 6.12 21.13
C GLY A 342 -3.50 6.10 19.89
N SER A 343 -4.68 6.73 19.91
CA SER A 343 -5.50 6.95 18.72
C SER A 343 -5.86 8.41 18.57
N ALA A 344 -5.89 8.89 17.35
CA ALA A 344 -6.35 10.21 16.98
C ALA A 344 -7.53 10.08 16.03
N ALA A 345 -8.49 11.01 16.08
CA ALA A 345 -9.62 11.04 15.18
C ALA A 345 -9.54 12.26 14.27
N TYR A 346 -9.82 12.08 12.99
CA TYR A 346 -9.93 13.14 11.99
C TYR A 346 -11.34 13.20 11.41
N TYR A 347 -11.85 14.40 11.18
CA TYR A 347 -13.23 14.61 10.75
C TYR A 347 -13.29 15.41 9.46
N THR A 348 -14.06 14.95 8.48
CA THR A 348 -14.27 15.69 7.22
C THR A 348 -15.60 15.35 6.58
N SER A 349 -16.15 16.27 5.78
CA SER A 349 -17.30 16.04 4.91
C SER A 349 -16.89 15.64 3.49
N SER A 350 -15.60 15.62 3.18
CA SER A 350 -15.07 15.19 1.88
C SER A 350 -14.62 13.74 1.93
N LYS A 351 -15.24 12.89 1.11
CA LYS A 351 -14.82 11.49 0.94
C LYS A 351 -13.40 11.40 0.41
N MET A 352 -13.07 12.24 -0.58
CA MET A 352 -11.74 12.27 -1.19
C MET A 352 -10.67 12.64 -0.15
N LEU A 353 -10.92 13.68 0.65
CA LEU A 353 -10.01 14.06 1.73
C LEU A 353 -9.87 12.97 2.79
N ALA A 354 -10.97 12.27 3.12
CA ALA A 354 -10.91 11.15 4.04
C ALA A 354 -10.01 10.02 3.51
N ASP A 355 -10.15 9.65 2.24
CA ASP A 355 -9.30 8.63 1.61
C ASP A 355 -7.83 9.09 1.55
N ASP A 356 -7.59 10.37 1.26
CA ASP A 356 -6.24 10.93 1.22
C ASP A 356 -5.58 10.96 2.60
N VAL A 357 -6.30 11.31 3.66
CA VAL A 357 -5.79 11.28 5.04
C VAL A 357 -5.51 9.86 5.50
N ARG A 358 -6.37 8.91 5.11
CA ARG A 358 -6.12 7.48 5.33
C ARG A 358 -4.81 7.07 4.67
N PHE A 359 -4.62 7.43 3.40
CA PHE A 359 -3.39 7.14 2.67
C PHE A 359 -2.15 7.76 3.35
N LEU A 360 -2.22 9.03 3.81
CA LEU A 360 -1.12 9.65 4.55
C LEU A 360 -0.73 8.82 5.78
N ALA A 361 -1.70 8.45 6.61
CA ALA A 361 -1.45 7.67 7.83
C ALA A 361 -0.84 6.30 7.49
N GLU A 362 -1.39 5.59 6.49
CA GLU A 362 -0.90 4.28 6.05
C GLU A 362 0.49 4.38 5.42
N SER A 363 0.75 5.42 4.63
CA SER A 363 2.05 5.67 3.99
C SER A 363 3.17 6.05 4.98
N LEU A 364 2.81 6.46 6.19
CA LEU A 364 3.71 6.67 7.33
C LEU A 364 3.86 5.41 8.19
N GLY A 365 3.45 4.24 7.70
CA GLY A 365 3.51 2.99 8.45
C GLY A 365 2.41 2.83 9.49
N GLY A 366 1.43 3.72 9.50
CA GLY A 366 0.32 3.73 10.43
C GLY A 366 -0.88 2.90 9.97
N TYR A 367 -1.96 3.05 10.70
CA TYR A 367 -3.22 2.34 10.49
C TYR A 367 -4.38 3.32 10.62
N ALA A 368 -5.33 3.27 9.69
CA ALA A 368 -6.52 4.11 9.75
C ALA A 368 -7.80 3.32 9.44
N THR A 369 -8.80 3.47 10.30
CA THR A 369 -10.16 2.96 10.04
C THR A 369 -11.10 4.12 9.80
N MET A 370 -12.06 3.94 8.89
CA MET A 370 -13.04 4.97 8.54
C MET A 370 -14.44 4.55 8.95
N LYS A 371 -15.18 5.47 9.58
CA LYS A 371 -16.62 5.34 9.84
C LYS A 371 -17.36 6.46 9.15
N ILE A 372 -18.52 6.15 8.59
CA ILE A 372 -19.42 7.14 8.01
C ILE A 372 -20.49 7.44 9.06
N LYS A 373 -20.57 8.70 9.47
CA LYS A 373 -21.62 9.19 10.34
C LYS A 373 -22.65 9.93 9.49
N LYS A 374 -23.79 9.29 9.27
CA LYS A 374 -24.91 9.89 8.55
C LYS A 374 -25.55 10.98 9.37
N ASP A 375 -25.80 12.15 8.77
CA ASP A 375 -26.53 13.23 9.42
C ASP A 375 -28.04 12.98 9.32
N LYS A 376 -28.70 12.90 10.47
CA LYS A 376 -30.16 12.64 10.55
C LYS A 376 -31.01 13.82 10.08
N ARG A 377 -30.44 15.01 9.94
CA ARG A 377 -31.13 16.25 9.55
C ARG A 377 -31.04 16.54 8.05
N GLY A 378 -30.45 15.60 7.25
CA GLY A 378 -30.29 15.73 5.81
C GLY A 378 -29.09 16.55 5.35
N TYR A 379 -28.17 16.89 6.28
CA TYR A 379 -26.86 17.43 5.90
C TYR A 379 -25.97 16.36 5.29
N ARG A 380 -24.77 16.76 4.83
CA ARG A 380 -23.81 15.82 4.26
C ARG A 380 -23.28 14.85 5.30
N ASP A 381 -23.00 13.63 4.88
CA ASP A 381 -22.35 12.61 5.69
C ASP A 381 -20.98 13.13 6.18
N GLN A 382 -20.62 12.75 7.41
CA GLN A 382 -19.31 13.02 8.00
C GLN A 382 -18.48 11.74 7.97
N TYR A 383 -17.29 11.84 7.44
CA TYR A 383 -16.29 10.78 7.49
C TYR A 383 -15.41 10.98 8.71
N VAL A 384 -15.32 9.95 9.55
CA VAL A 384 -14.52 9.95 10.77
C VAL A 384 -13.46 8.87 10.64
N LEU A 385 -12.18 9.31 10.63
CA LEU A 385 -11.04 8.41 10.61
C LEU A 385 -10.47 8.26 12.01
N PHE A 386 -10.16 7.03 12.39
CA PHE A 386 -9.40 6.73 13.60
C PHE A 386 -8.00 6.30 13.17
N ILE A 387 -7.02 7.11 13.53
CA ILE A 387 -5.63 7.02 13.07
C ILE A 387 -4.75 6.57 14.23
N ILE A 388 -3.86 5.62 13.97
CA ILE A 388 -2.78 5.20 14.85
C ILE A 388 -1.50 5.26 14.03
N LEU A 389 -0.50 6.01 14.49
CA LEU A 389 0.82 6.09 13.86
C LEU A 389 1.83 5.24 14.62
N PRO A 390 2.95 4.85 13.97
CA PRO A 390 4.12 4.33 14.65
C PRO A 390 4.61 5.29 15.74
N ALA A 391 5.27 4.74 16.77
CA ALA A 391 5.64 5.50 17.97
C ALA A 391 6.60 6.68 17.70
N GLU A 392 7.35 6.62 16.61
CA GLU A 392 8.25 7.68 16.14
C GLU A 392 7.54 8.89 15.54
N PHE A 393 6.24 8.82 15.25
CA PHE A 393 5.48 9.90 14.62
C PHE A 393 4.36 10.43 15.52
N GLU A 394 4.41 11.72 15.76
CA GLU A 394 3.38 12.45 16.48
C GLU A 394 2.38 13.06 15.49
N PRO A 395 1.07 12.77 15.62
CA PRO A 395 0.06 13.28 14.68
C PRO A 395 -0.29 14.75 14.88
N PHE A 396 0.23 15.40 15.92
CA PHE A 396 -0.04 16.79 16.29
C PHE A 396 1.25 17.54 16.54
N ILE A 397 1.23 18.86 16.35
CA ILE A 397 2.22 19.80 16.85
C ILE A 397 1.73 20.45 18.16
N LEU A 398 0.42 20.67 18.27
CA LEU A 398 -0.19 21.33 19.41
C LEU A 398 -0.01 20.54 20.71
N LYS A 399 0.74 21.11 21.66
CA LYS A 399 1.05 20.48 22.95
C LYS A 399 -0.20 20.01 23.69
N ARG A 400 -1.28 20.81 23.73
CA ARG A 400 -2.55 20.45 24.36
C ARG A 400 -3.19 19.18 23.79
N LYS A 401 -2.95 18.86 22.51
CA LYS A 401 -3.40 17.61 21.87
C LYS A 401 -2.44 16.47 22.16
N LEU A 402 -1.13 16.74 22.15
CA LEU A 402 -0.09 15.76 22.50
C LEU A 402 -0.19 15.30 23.97
N ASP A 403 -0.52 16.18 24.90
CA ASP A 403 -0.68 15.83 26.32
C ASP A 403 -1.82 14.81 26.54
N ILE A 404 -2.81 14.80 25.65
CA ILE A 404 -3.92 13.82 25.65
C ILE A 404 -3.55 12.57 24.86
N TYR A 405 -2.78 12.73 23.76
CA TYR A 405 -2.37 11.65 22.87
C TYR A 405 -1.25 10.83 23.52
N LYS A 406 -1.59 9.63 24.01
CA LYS A 406 -0.61 8.72 24.60
C LYS A 406 -0.11 7.76 23.52
N ILE A 407 1.17 7.79 23.21
CA ILE A 407 1.81 6.87 22.27
C ILE A 407 1.60 5.42 22.75
N ARG A 408 1.21 4.54 21.83
CA ARG A 408 1.12 3.10 22.08
C ARG A 408 2.37 2.41 21.57
N ASN A 409 3.04 1.67 22.46
CA ASN A 409 4.18 0.82 22.07
C ASN A 409 3.75 -0.55 21.55
N ASN A 410 2.49 -0.73 21.16
CA ASN A 410 2.01 -2.01 20.65
C ASN A 410 2.20 -2.10 19.14
N THR A 411 2.61 -3.28 18.67
CA THR A 411 2.67 -3.57 17.23
C THR A 411 1.29 -3.35 16.61
N ILE A 412 1.23 -2.49 15.61
CA ILE A 412 0.01 -2.18 14.86
C ILE A 412 -0.10 -3.20 13.72
N GLU A 413 -1.26 -3.86 13.58
CA GLU A 413 -1.49 -4.91 12.58
C GLU A 413 -2.94 -4.91 12.13
N ARG A 414 -3.20 -5.40 10.91
CA ARG A 414 -4.55 -5.63 10.40
C ARG A 414 -4.95 -7.09 10.62
N SER A 415 -6.09 -7.36 11.25
CA SER A 415 -6.63 -8.70 11.31
C SER A 415 -7.32 -9.08 10.01
N ILE A 416 -7.15 -10.31 9.55
CA ILE A 416 -7.97 -10.90 8.48
C ILE A 416 -9.27 -11.35 9.14
N ILE A 417 -10.40 -10.73 8.75
CA ILE A 417 -11.70 -10.92 9.42
C ILE A 417 -12.72 -11.71 8.59
N CYS A 418 -12.56 -11.73 7.26
CA CYS A 418 -13.39 -12.52 6.37
C CYS A 418 -12.58 -13.02 5.18
N ILE A 419 -12.83 -14.24 4.74
CA ILE A 419 -12.35 -14.80 3.49
C ILE A 419 -13.53 -15.49 2.82
N GLU A 420 -13.84 -15.15 1.58
CA GLU A 420 -14.96 -15.69 0.81
C GLU A 420 -14.49 -16.09 -0.59
N LYS A 421 -15.08 -17.12 -1.17
CA LYS A 421 -14.93 -17.44 -2.59
C LYS A 421 -15.80 -16.49 -3.41
N THR A 422 -15.26 -15.95 -4.49
CA THR A 422 -15.95 -14.99 -5.38
C THR A 422 -15.99 -15.49 -6.82
#